data_7e714b36f1008e8da0394f3854bbb3fa
#
_entry.id   7e714b36f1008e8da0394f3854bbb3fa
#
_cell.length_a   1.000
_cell.length_b   1.000
_cell.length_c   1.000
_cell.angle_alpha   90.00
_cell.angle_beta   90.00
_cell.angle_gamma   90.00
#
_symmetry.space_group_name_H-M   'P 1'
#
loop_
_entity.id
_entity.type
_entity.pdbx_description
1 polymer ?
#
loop_
_entity_poly.entity_id
_entity_poly.type
_entity_poly.pdbx_seq_one_letter_code
_entity_poly.pdbx_strand_id
1 'polypeptide(L)'
;MINILVVEDNEKLRKLMCIHLTHAGYSAFEAGNGVEALKVLEDISIHLIIADIMMPKMDGYELTGELRNANITIPVLMVTAKETFEDKRKGFKTGADDYMVKPIDFEEMLLRVEALLRRSNLSSEHILTVGTTFLDSDALMVNTGNQSISLPQKEFYLLQLLLSYPKKIFTRQTLMDEIWGYDSETDPRTVDVHIKRLREKFLHSEDFEIDTVRGLGYKAVIKK
;
A
#
# COMPACT_ATOMS: atom_id res chain seq x y z
N MET A 1 4.00 -14.12 9.12
CA MET A 1 3.10 -13.28 9.94
C MET A 1 3.52 -11.83 9.71
N ILE A 2 2.59 -10.90 9.55
CA ILE A 2 2.90 -9.50 9.26
C ILE A 2 3.26 -8.79 10.55
N ASN A 3 4.45 -8.17 10.60
CA ASN A 3 4.98 -7.46 11.76
C ASN A 3 4.69 -5.96 11.64
N ILE A 4 4.06 -5.37 12.65
CA ILE A 4 3.72 -3.94 12.71
C ILE A 4 4.40 -3.33 13.91
N LEU A 5 5.12 -2.21 13.72
CA LEU A 5 5.77 -1.46 14.79
C LEU A 5 4.88 -0.28 15.19
N VAL A 6 4.51 -0.21 16.45
CA VAL A 6 3.78 0.92 17.06
C VAL A 6 4.78 1.80 17.82
N VAL A 7 4.90 3.05 17.41
CA VAL A 7 5.79 4.06 18.00
C VAL A 7 4.94 5.17 18.60
N GLU A 8 4.80 5.16 19.91
CA GLU A 8 3.93 6.07 20.68
C GLU A 8 4.52 6.23 22.09
N ASP A 9 4.67 7.45 22.57
CA ASP A 9 5.27 7.72 23.88
C ASP A 9 4.31 7.40 25.05
N ASN A 10 2.99 7.51 24.82
CA ASN A 10 1.99 7.11 25.79
C ASN A 10 1.87 5.58 25.86
N GLU A 11 2.45 4.98 26.89
CA GLU A 11 2.47 3.53 27.11
C GLU A 11 1.08 2.88 27.06
N LYS A 12 0.06 3.53 27.63
CA LYS A 12 -1.31 2.97 27.67
C LYS A 12 -1.91 2.91 26.27
N LEU A 13 -1.76 3.98 25.50
CA LEU A 13 -2.25 4.05 24.13
C LEU A 13 -1.51 3.06 23.23
N ARG A 14 -0.18 3.02 23.34
CA ARG A 14 0.68 2.08 22.63
C ARG A 14 0.25 0.63 22.84
N LYS A 15 0.06 0.21 24.11
CA LYS A 15 -0.42 -1.14 24.45
C LYS A 15 -1.80 -1.43 23.88
N LEU A 16 -2.71 -0.46 23.92
CA LEU A 16 -4.06 -0.63 23.41
C LEU A 16 -4.04 -0.83 21.87
N MET A 17 -3.25 -0.05 21.15
CA MET A 17 -3.04 -0.24 19.71
C MET A 17 -2.49 -1.65 19.41
N CYS A 18 -1.47 -2.09 20.14
CA CYS A 18 -0.89 -3.42 19.99
C CYS A 18 -1.90 -4.54 20.23
N ILE A 19 -2.78 -4.40 21.22
CA ILE A 19 -3.85 -5.37 21.51
C ILE A 19 -4.79 -5.48 20.29
N HIS A 20 -5.26 -4.36 19.73
CA HIS A 20 -6.15 -4.37 18.57
C HIS A 20 -5.49 -4.98 17.34
N LEU A 21 -4.23 -4.67 17.08
CA LEU A 21 -3.44 -5.26 15.99
C LEU A 21 -3.27 -6.77 16.16
N THR A 22 -2.98 -7.22 17.39
CA THR A 22 -2.82 -8.65 17.69
C THR A 22 -4.14 -9.41 17.52
N HIS A 23 -5.26 -8.84 17.95
CA HIS A 23 -6.59 -9.43 17.73
C HIS A 23 -6.95 -9.50 16.23
N ALA A 24 -6.45 -8.58 15.42
CA ALA A 24 -6.60 -8.59 13.97
C ALA A 24 -5.62 -9.57 13.26
N GLY A 25 -4.78 -10.30 13.99
CA GLY A 25 -3.88 -11.32 13.44
C GLY A 25 -2.49 -10.82 13.03
N TYR A 26 -2.10 -9.61 13.43
CA TYR A 26 -0.76 -9.05 13.21
C TYR A 26 0.18 -9.35 14.40
N SER A 27 1.50 -9.38 14.14
CA SER A 27 2.51 -9.34 15.19
C SER A 27 2.83 -7.88 15.51
N ALA A 28 2.48 -7.39 16.71
CA ALA A 28 2.71 -6.02 17.12
C ALA A 28 4.01 -5.89 17.94
N PHE A 29 4.85 -4.92 17.58
CA PHE A 29 6.08 -4.53 18.28
C PHE A 29 5.93 -3.11 18.80
N GLU A 30 6.64 -2.79 19.87
CA GLU A 30 6.49 -1.52 20.60
C GLU A 30 7.79 -0.72 20.60
N ALA A 31 7.66 0.61 20.45
CA ALA A 31 8.73 1.57 20.73
C ALA A 31 8.14 2.84 21.36
N GLY A 32 8.82 3.46 22.30
CA GLY A 32 8.36 4.67 22.98
C GLY A 32 8.79 5.98 22.31
N ASN A 33 9.61 5.92 21.26
CA ASN A 33 10.10 7.07 20.48
C ASN A 33 10.83 6.58 19.22
N GLY A 34 11.18 7.50 18.31
CA GLY A 34 11.85 7.15 17.06
C GLY A 34 13.22 6.48 17.22
N VAL A 35 13.99 6.83 18.27
CA VAL A 35 15.30 6.19 18.53
C VAL A 35 15.14 4.71 18.90
N GLU A 36 14.13 4.39 19.70
CA GLU A 36 13.82 3.01 20.04
C GLU A 36 13.25 2.24 18.82
N ALA A 37 12.47 2.92 17.98
CA ALA A 37 11.97 2.35 16.74
C ALA A 37 13.09 1.92 15.79
N LEU A 38 14.13 2.75 15.61
CA LEU A 38 15.30 2.40 14.79
C LEU A 38 16.01 1.15 15.31
N LYS A 39 16.14 0.98 16.63
CA LYS A 39 16.73 -0.24 17.22
C LYS A 39 15.91 -1.48 16.94
N VAL A 40 14.58 -1.39 17.01
CA VAL A 40 13.70 -2.52 16.67
C VAL A 40 13.88 -2.93 15.20
N LEU A 41 14.07 -1.95 14.30
CA LEU A 41 14.29 -2.18 12.88
C LEU A 41 15.64 -2.83 12.54
N GLU A 42 16.64 -2.72 13.43
CA GLU A 42 17.93 -3.43 13.28
C GLU A 42 17.76 -4.95 13.41
N ASP A 43 16.87 -5.40 14.30
CA ASP A 43 16.74 -6.82 14.68
C ASP A 43 15.49 -7.49 14.05
N ILE A 44 14.47 -6.72 13.70
CA ILE A 44 13.17 -7.25 13.33
C ILE A 44 12.72 -6.68 11.96
N SER A 45 12.38 -7.59 11.05
CA SER A 45 11.77 -7.19 9.78
C SER A 45 10.35 -6.68 10.02
N ILE A 46 10.15 -5.37 9.88
CA ILE A 46 8.86 -4.68 10.03
C ILE A 46 8.23 -4.43 8.66
N HIS A 47 6.91 -4.59 8.56
CA HIS A 47 6.15 -4.46 7.33
C HIS A 47 5.34 -3.17 7.27
N LEU A 48 5.05 -2.54 8.42
CA LEU A 48 4.36 -1.27 8.55
C LEU A 48 4.71 -0.62 9.89
N ILE A 49 4.82 0.70 9.91
CA ILE A 49 5.03 1.50 11.13
C ILE A 49 3.80 2.37 11.37
N ILE A 50 3.29 2.38 12.61
CA ILE A 50 2.32 3.37 13.08
C ILE A 50 3.06 4.27 14.06
N ALA A 51 3.20 5.55 13.74
CA ALA A 51 4.01 6.48 14.53
C ALA A 51 3.22 7.71 14.98
N ASP A 52 3.28 8.04 16.27
CA ASP A 52 2.87 9.37 16.71
C ASP A 52 3.85 10.41 16.17
N ILE A 53 3.32 11.58 15.83
CA ILE A 53 4.14 12.71 15.41
C ILE A 53 4.90 13.29 16.59
N MET A 54 4.24 13.45 17.74
CA MET A 54 4.77 14.20 18.88
C MET A 54 5.36 13.24 19.93
N MET A 55 6.65 12.94 19.80
CA MET A 55 7.36 12.07 20.74
C MET A 55 8.67 12.70 21.21
N PRO A 56 9.17 12.34 22.42
CA PRO A 56 10.46 12.80 22.90
C PRO A 56 11.63 12.14 22.13
N LYS A 57 12.80 12.78 22.14
CA LYS A 57 14.08 12.34 21.57
C LYS A 57 14.11 12.37 20.04
N MET A 58 13.23 11.67 19.38
CA MET A 58 13.07 11.63 17.92
C MET A 58 11.58 11.54 17.62
N ASP A 59 11.05 12.54 16.93
CA ASP A 59 9.66 12.62 16.56
C ASP A 59 9.32 11.74 15.35
N GLY A 60 8.01 11.62 15.03
CA GLY A 60 7.56 10.78 13.91
C GLY A 60 8.02 11.27 12.54
N TYR A 61 8.20 12.59 12.37
CA TYR A 61 8.72 13.15 11.12
C TYR A 61 10.21 12.87 10.96
N GLU A 62 10.98 13.04 12.03
CA GLU A 62 12.40 12.74 12.05
C GLU A 62 12.64 11.26 11.76
N LEU A 63 11.89 10.36 12.43
CA LEU A 63 11.95 8.91 12.17
C LEU A 63 11.70 8.60 10.70
N THR A 64 10.62 9.15 10.12
CA THR A 64 10.28 8.90 8.72
C THR A 64 11.34 9.45 7.78
N GLY A 65 11.87 10.64 8.06
CA GLY A 65 12.97 11.23 7.29
C GLY A 65 14.21 10.33 7.27
N GLU A 66 14.63 9.80 8.43
CA GLU A 66 15.75 8.87 8.52
C GLU A 66 15.51 7.59 7.70
N LEU A 67 14.30 7.02 7.78
CA LEU A 67 13.95 5.85 6.99
C LEU A 67 14.06 6.12 5.49
N ARG A 68 13.52 7.23 5.00
CA ARG A 68 13.56 7.58 3.56
C ARG A 68 14.98 7.92 3.09
N ASN A 69 15.78 8.60 3.92
CA ASN A 69 17.20 8.86 3.64
C ASN A 69 18.02 7.57 3.52
N ALA A 70 17.66 6.54 4.29
CA ALA A 70 18.24 5.19 4.20
C ALA A 70 17.64 4.33 3.06
N ASN A 71 16.78 4.88 2.19
CA ASN A 71 16.02 4.16 1.16
C ASN A 71 15.13 3.03 1.72
N ILE A 72 14.69 3.15 2.96
CA ILE A 72 13.74 2.22 3.57
C ILE A 72 12.32 2.68 3.20
N THR A 73 11.60 1.83 2.48
CA THR A 73 10.27 2.12 1.92
C THR A 73 9.12 1.52 2.74
N ILE A 74 9.39 1.10 3.98
CA ILE A 74 8.34 0.60 4.89
C ILE A 74 7.23 1.65 4.99
N PRO A 75 5.94 1.28 4.77
CA PRO A 75 4.84 2.22 4.89
C PRO A 75 4.70 2.73 6.31
N VAL A 76 4.44 4.04 6.43
CA VAL A 76 4.29 4.75 7.69
C VAL A 76 2.90 5.39 7.77
N LEU A 77 2.09 4.94 8.74
CA LEU A 77 0.87 5.59 9.17
C LEU A 77 1.19 6.57 10.31
N MET A 78 1.08 7.86 10.04
CA MET A 78 1.25 8.89 11.07
C MET A 78 -0.02 9.05 11.88
N VAL A 79 0.13 9.13 13.20
CA VAL A 79 -0.94 9.49 14.13
C VAL A 79 -0.68 10.89 14.68
N THR A 80 -1.66 11.78 14.68
CA THR A 80 -1.48 13.18 15.06
C THR A 80 -2.64 13.71 15.91
N ALA A 81 -2.33 14.56 16.87
CA ALA A 81 -3.35 15.36 17.58
C ALA A 81 -3.77 16.62 16.81
N LYS A 82 -3.13 16.93 15.67
CA LYS A 82 -3.31 18.20 14.94
C LYS A 82 -4.07 18.00 13.63
N GLU A 83 -5.13 18.78 13.45
CA GLU A 83 -5.98 18.78 12.26
C GLU A 83 -5.54 19.80 11.18
N THR A 84 -4.45 20.59 11.41
CA THR A 84 -4.14 21.68 10.50
C THR A 84 -3.63 21.17 9.15
N PHE A 85 -4.10 21.79 8.07
CA PHE A 85 -3.69 21.48 6.71
C PHE A 85 -2.18 21.64 6.48
N GLU A 86 -1.54 22.54 7.22
CA GLU A 86 -0.09 22.78 7.17
C GLU A 86 0.71 21.61 7.76
N ASP A 87 0.25 21.01 8.85
CA ASP A 87 0.89 19.85 9.47
C ASP A 87 0.78 18.61 8.54
N LYS A 88 -0.38 18.40 7.93
CA LYS A 88 -0.57 17.35 6.91
C LYS A 88 0.35 17.56 5.70
N ARG A 89 0.46 18.80 5.21
CA ARG A 89 1.34 19.17 4.08
C ARG A 89 2.82 18.98 4.40
N LYS A 90 3.25 19.26 5.63
CA LYS A 90 4.62 19.01 6.09
C LYS A 90 4.90 17.49 6.10
N GLY A 91 3.97 16.72 6.59
CA GLY A 91 4.10 15.29 6.69
C GLY A 91 4.14 14.55 5.35
N PHE A 92 3.32 14.94 4.37
CA PHE A 92 3.44 14.39 3.01
C PHE A 92 4.80 14.69 2.36
N LYS A 93 5.43 15.83 2.71
CA LYS A 93 6.79 16.15 2.26
C LYS A 93 7.87 15.31 2.93
N THR A 94 7.63 14.78 4.13
CA THR A 94 8.56 13.89 4.84
C THR A 94 8.45 12.42 4.43
N GLY A 95 7.49 12.07 3.56
CA GLY A 95 7.37 10.72 3.00
C GLY A 95 6.49 9.75 3.79
N ALA A 96 5.58 10.25 4.64
CA ALA A 96 4.54 9.41 5.24
C ALA A 96 3.51 8.98 4.19
N ASP A 97 2.94 7.79 4.35
CA ASP A 97 2.06 7.16 3.36
C ASP A 97 0.57 7.40 3.68
N ASP A 98 0.22 7.61 4.95
CA ASP A 98 -1.14 7.98 5.38
C ASP A 98 -1.12 8.69 6.75
N TYR A 99 -2.25 9.31 7.12
CA TYR A 99 -2.44 10.06 8.36
C TYR A 99 -3.74 9.71 9.04
N MET A 100 -3.69 9.67 10.38
CA MET A 100 -4.84 9.48 11.25
C MET A 100 -4.84 10.51 12.36
N VAL A 101 -6.02 11.04 12.74
CA VAL A 101 -6.15 12.06 13.79
C VAL A 101 -6.58 11.42 15.10
N LYS A 102 -5.99 11.86 16.22
CA LYS A 102 -6.43 11.50 17.57
C LYS A 102 -7.75 12.26 17.92
N PRO A 103 -8.72 11.61 18.60
CA PRO A 103 -8.65 10.29 19.24
C PRO A 103 -8.70 9.15 18.21
N ILE A 104 -7.92 8.08 18.49
CA ILE A 104 -7.80 6.94 17.58
C ILE A 104 -9.09 6.13 17.59
N ASP A 105 -9.72 5.99 16.43
CA ASP A 105 -10.69 4.93 16.17
C ASP A 105 -9.92 3.68 15.72
N PHE A 106 -10.02 2.60 16.50
CA PHE A 106 -9.24 1.39 16.24
C PHE A 106 -9.73 0.62 15.01
N GLU A 107 -11.01 0.72 14.66
CA GLU A 107 -11.53 0.12 13.43
C GLU A 107 -10.98 0.87 12.20
N GLU A 108 -11.00 2.21 12.24
CA GLU A 108 -10.38 3.04 11.21
C GLU A 108 -8.88 2.75 11.08
N MET A 109 -8.16 2.62 12.22
CA MET A 109 -6.74 2.27 12.23
C MET A 109 -6.48 0.95 11.50
N LEU A 110 -7.25 -0.09 11.77
CA LEU A 110 -7.11 -1.40 11.12
C LEU A 110 -7.39 -1.32 9.62
N LEU A 111 -8.41 -0.59 9.19
CA LEU A 111 -8.71 -0.39 7.76
C LEU A 111 -7.57 0.33 7.03
N ARG A 112 -6.96 1.35 7.65
CA ARG A 112 -5.80 2.08 7.09
C ARG A 112 -4.57 1.18 7.01
N VAL A 113 -4.30 0.39 8.06
CA VAL A 113 -3.23 -0.61 8.07
C VAL A 113 -3.39 -1.60 6.92
N GLU A 114 -4.58 -2.16 6.73
CA GLU A 114 -4.86 -3.05 5.60
C GLU A 114 -4.60 -2.37 4.26
N ALA A 115 -5.07 -1.14 4.08
CA ALA A 115 -4.89 -0.39 2.84
C ALA A 115 -3.40 -0.12 2.55
N LEU A 116 -2.62 0.24 3.57
CA LEU A 116 -1.18 0.50 3.44
C LEU A 116 -0.40 -0.79 3.14
N LEU A 117 -0.68 -1.88 3.86
CA LEU A 117 -0.05 -3.18 3.60
C LEU A 117 -0.37 -3.69 2.21
N ARG A 118 -1.59 -3.52 1.74
CA ARG A 118 -1.97 -3.87 0.37
C ARG A 118 -1.17 -3.07 -0.66
N ARG A 119 -1.01 -1.76 -0.46
CA ARG A 119 -0.21 -0.89 -1.35
C ARG A 119 1.27 -1.27 -1.31
N SER A 120 1.82 -1.55 -0.12
CA SER A 120 3.22 -1.94 0.04
C SER A 120 3.51 -3.33 -0.53
N ASN A 121 2.58 -4.29 -0.40
CA ASN A 121 2.71 -5.60 -1.04
C ASN A 121 2.66 -5.50 -2.57
N LEU A 122 1.87 -4.57 -3.12
CA LEU A 122 1.90 -4.23 -4.55
C LEU A 122 3.23 -3.55 -4.96
N SER A 123 3.92 -2.90 -4.01
CA SER A 123 5.19 -2.19 -4.25
C SER A 123 6.42 -3.02 -3.88
N SER A 124 6.33 -3.97 -2.95
CA SER A 124 7.48 -4.77 -2.48
C SER A 124 7.78 -5.99 -3.35
N GLU A 125 6.83 -6.45 -4.16
CA GLU A 125 7.14 -7.35 -5.27
C GLU A 125 7.49 -6.48 -6.49
N HIS A 126 8.75 -6.02 -6.57
CA HIS A 126 9.27 -5.35 -7.78
C HIS A 126 8.99 -6.17 -9.05
N ILE A 127 8.83 -7.48 -8.89
CA ILE A 127 8.50 -8.41 -9.96
C ILE A 127 7.33 -9.30 -9.54
N LEU A 128 6.16 -9.10 -10.15
CA LEU A 128 5.03 -10.03 -10.06
C LEU A 128 5.14 -11.05 -11.20
N THR A 129 5.21 -12.33 -10.87
CA THR A 129 5.30 -13.41 -11.88
C THR A 129 4.00 -14.18 -11.99
N VAL A 130 3.53 -14.37 -13.23
CA VAL A 130 2.33 -15.13 -13.59
C VAL A 130 2.66 -16.01 -14.80
N GLY A 131 2.85 -17.31 -14.57
CA GLY A 131 3.33 -18.20 -15.62
C GLY A 131 4.72 -17.78 -16.13
N THR A 132 4.83 -17.48 -17.41
CA THR A 132 6.05 -16.95 -18.07
C THR A 132 6.09 -15.42 -18.12
N THR A 133 4.98 -14.77 -17.75
CA THR A 133 4.87 -13.31 -17.71
C THR A 133 5.36 -12.77 -16.38
N PHE A 134 6.19 -11.72 -16.40
CA PHE A 134 6.57 -10.99 -15.20
C PHE A 134 6.43 -9.47 -15.40
N LEU A 135 5.91 -8.82 -14.36
CA LEU A 135 5.70 -7.39 -14.30
C LEU A 135 6.79 -6.77 -13.43
N ASP A 136 7.56 -5.85 -13.98
CA ASP A 136 8.59 -5.09 -13.28
C ASP A 136 8.03 -3.70 -12.91
N SER A 137 7.81 -3.46 -11.62
CA SER A 137 7.21 -2.24 -11.11
C SER A 137 8.14 -1.03 -11.20
N ASP A 138 9.46 -1.24 -11.14
CA ASP A 138 10.43 -0.16 -11.21
C ASP A 138 10.57 0.38 -12.65
N ALA A 139 10.52 -0.55 -13.61
CA ALA A 139 10.62 -0.20 -15.02
C ALA A 139 9.26 0.09 -15.68
N LEU A 140 8.12 -0.18 -15.02
CA LEU A 140 6.78 -0.21 -15.60
C LEU A 140 6.69 -1.08 -16.84
N MET A 141 7.38 -2.22 -16.79
CA MET A 141 7.55 -3.15 -17.91
C MET A 141 6.82 -4.46 -17.62
N VAL A 142 6.20 -5.01 -18.66
CA VAL A 142 5.64 -6.37 -18.64
C VAL A 142 6.41 -7.21 -19.65
N ASN A 143 7.03 -8.26 -19.16
CA ASN A 143 7.77 -9.23 -19.98
C ASN A 143 6.93 -10.51 -20.10
N THR A 144 6.56 -10.83 -21.31
CA THR A 144 5.89 -12.08 -21.67
C THR A 144 6.89 -12.94 -22.40
N GLY A 145 7.35 -14.05 -21.99
CA GLY A 145 8.39 -14.88 -22.63
C GLY A 145 8.93 -14.48 -24.01
N ASN A 146 8.12 -13.82 -24.84
CA ASN A 146 8.43 -13.43 -26.22
C ASN A 146 8.67 -11.92 -26.44
N GLN A 147 8.23 -11.05 -25.54
CA GLN A 147 8.34 -9.60 -25.72
C GLN A 147 8.30 -8.82 -24.40
N SER A 148 8.93 -7.64 -24.41
CA SER A 148 8.87 -6.66 -23.32
C SER A 148 8.01 -5.48 -23.74
N ILE A 149 7.00 -5.14 -22.94
CA ILE A 149 6.01 -4.10 -23.20
C ILE A 149 6.09 -3.06 -22.09
N SER A 150 6.44 -1.81 -22.41
CA SER A 150 6.31 -0.68 -21.49
C SER A 150 4.86 -0.24 -21.43
N LEU A 151 4.33 -0.07 -20.21
CA LEU A 151 2.97 0.38 -19.97
C LEU A 151 2.94 1.80 -19.37
N PRO A 152 1.96 2.62 -19.75
CA PRO A 152 1.62 3.82 -18.96
C PRO A 152 1.33 3.44 -17.52
N GLN A 153 1.75 4.27 -16.58
CA GLN A 153 1.70 4.00 -15.14
C GLN A 153 0.33 3.46 -14.68
N LYS A 154 -0.77 4.08 -15.08
CA LYS A 154 -2.13 3.65 -14.68
C LYS A 154 -2.50 2.28 -15.27
N GLU A 155 -2.08 1.97 -16.49
CA GLU A 155 -2.29 0.66 -17.11
C GLU A 155 -1.46 -0.42 -16.41
N PHE A 156 -0.21 -0.09 -16.04
CA PHE A 156 0.67 -1.01 -15.32
C PHE A 156 0.08 -1.40 -13.97
N TYR A 157 -0.25 -0.41 -13.12
CA TYR A 157 -0.80 -0.70 -11.79
C TYR A 157 -2.18 -1.34 -11.84
N LEU A 158 -3.01 -1.02 -12.84
CA LEU A 158 -4.29 -1.69 -13.05
C LEU A 158 -4.11 -3.17 -13.36
N LEU A 159 -3.16 -3.51 -14.24
CA LEU A 159 -2.83 -4.90 -14.57
C LEU A 159 -2.23 -5.63 -13.37
N GLN A 160 -1.27 -5.01 -12.68
CA GLN A 160 -0.63 -5.57 -11.49
C GLN A 160 -1.67 -5.88 -10.41
N LEU A 161 -2.59 -4.95 -10.11
CA LEU A 161 -3.65 -5.16 -9.12
C LEU A 161 -4.54 -6.35 -9.47
N LEU A 162 -4.97 -6.46 -10.72
CA LEU A 162 -5.80 -7.58 -11.17
C LEU A 162 -5.07 -8.93 -11.08
N LEU A 163 -3.80 -8.97 -11.46
CA LEU A 163 -2.98 -10.18 -11.46
C LEU A 163 -2.50 -10.58 -10.06
N SER A 164 -2.35 -9.64 -9.13
CA SER A 164 -2.03 -9.92 -7.72
C SER A 164 -3.17 -10.65 -7.01
N TYR A 165 -4.40 -10.51 -7.49
CA TYR A 165 -5.58 -11.18 -6.91
C TYR A 165 -6.39 -11.93 -7.97
N PRO A 166 -5.87 -13.04 -8.50
CA PRO A 166 -6.55 -13.80 -9.54
C PRO A 166 -7.95 -14.26 -9.07
N LYS A 167 -8.93 -14.19 -9.95
CA LYS A 167 -10.34 -14.53 -9.73
C LYS A 167 -11.11 -13.57 -8.83
N LYS A 168 -10.48 -12.67 -8.07
CA LYS A 168 -11.16 -11.62 -7.30
C LYS A 168 -11.84 -10.65 -8.27
N ILE A 169 -13.11 -10.35 -8.01
CA ILE A 169 -13.88 -9.36 -8.78
C ILE A 169 -13.64 -7.99 -8.15
N PHE A 170 -13.19 -7.03 -8.96
CA PHE A 170 -13.04 -5.64 -8.59
C PHE A 170 -14.15 -4.83 -9.27
N THR A 171 -14.86 -4.01 -8.52
CA THR A 171 -15.81 -3.06 -9.11
C THR A 171 -15.06 -1.93 -9.82
N ARG A 172 -15.74 -1.22 -10.75
CA ARG A 172 -15.15 -0.04 -11.39
C ARG A 172 -14.74 1.01 -10.37
N GLN A 173 -15.57 1.22 -9.36
CA GLN A 173 -15.28 2.17 -8.29
C GLN A 173 -14.03 1.74 -7.52
N THR A 174 -13.94 0.48 -7.08
CA THR A 174 -12.75 -0.02 -6.38
C THR A 174 -11.49 0.15 -7.22
N LEU A 175 -11.52 -0.15 -8.52
CA LEU A 175 -10.38 0.04 -9.41
C LEU A 175 -10.02 1.52 -9.58
N MET A 176 -11.02 2.41 -9.63
CA MET A 176 -10.81 3.85 -9.69
C MET A 176 -10.13 4.34 -8.42
N ASP A 177 -10.65 3.99 -7.25
CA ASP A 177 -10.13 4.42 -5.95
C ASP A 177 -8.68 3.94 -5.75
N GLU A 178 -8.39 2.67 -6.09
CA GLU A 178 -7.06 2.08 -5.91
C GLU A 178 -6.00 2.67 -6.87
N ILE A 179 -6.38 3.00 -8.10
CA ILE A 179 -5.41 3.41 -9.14
C ILE A 179 -5.36 4.92 -9.33
N TRP A 180 -6.50 5.64 -9.19
CA TRP A 180 -6.57 7.10 -9.37
C TRP A 180 -6.69 7.87 -8.05
N GLY A 181 -7.02 7.19 -6.95
CA GLY A 181 -7.22 7.76 -5.62
C GLY A 181 -8.68 8.10 -5.33
N TYR A 182 -9.01 8.12 -4.04
CA TYR A 182 -10.38 8.35 -3.55
C TYR A 182 -10.94 9.74 -3.91
N ASP A 183 -10.07 10.75 -4.04
CA ASP A 183 -10.43 12.12 -4.36
C ASP A 183 -10.42 12.41 -5.88
N SER A 184 -10.39 11.36 -6.71
CA SER A 184 -10.37 11.53 -8.15
C SER A 184 -11.74 11.96 -8.67
N GLU A 185 -11.84 13.11 -9.32
CA GLU A 185 -13.04 13.56 -10.05
C GLU A 185 -13.27 12.80 -11.37
N THR A 186 -12.44 11.83 -11.68
CA THR A 186 -12.48 11.06 -12.94
C THR A 186 -13.62 10.05 -12.89
N ASP A 187 -14.43 9.98 -13.96
CA ASP A 187 -15.54 9.01 -14.08
C ASP A 187 -14.99 7.55 -13.99
N PRO A 188 -15.56 6.68 -13.14
CA PRO A 188 -15.19 5.27 -13.05
C PRO A 188 -15.21 4.50 -14.39
N ARG A 189 -15.95 4.99 -15.39
CA ARG A 189 -15.91 4.44 -16.76
C ARG A 189 -14.58 4.60 -17.47
N THR A 190 -13.70 5.47 -16.98
CA THR A 190 -12.32 5.59 -17.48
C THR A 190 -11.57 4.28 -17.33
N VAL A 191 -11.87 3.49 -16.31
CA VAL A 191 -11.33 2.13 -16.15
C VAL A 191 -11.59 1.27 -17.37
N ASP A 192 -12.79 1.36 -17.98
CA ASP A 192 -13.17 0.55 -19.15
C ASP A 192 -12.22 0.79 -20.34
N VAL A 193 -11.78 2.03 -20.53
CA VAL A 193 -10.83 2.41 -21.60
C VAL A 193 -9.47 1.75 -21.38
N HIS A 194 -8.99 1.77 -20.14
CA HIS A 194 -7.68 1.16 -19.80
C HIS A 194 -7.75 -0.37 -19.86
N ILE A 195 -8.84 -0.97 -19.41
CA ILE A 195 -9.08 -2.43 -19.58
C ILE A 195 -9.09 -2.83 -21.05
N LYS A 196 -9.75 -2.04 -21.90
CA LYS A 196 -9.75 -2.30 -23.36
C LYS A 196 -8.32 -2.28 -23.92
N ARG A 197 -7.52 -1.25 -23.59
CA ARG A 197 -6.13 -1.13 -24.03
C ARG A 197 -5.26 -2.28 -23.53
N LEU A 198 -5.42 -2.71 -22.28
CA LEU A 198 -4.71 -3.86 -21.75
C LEU A 198 -5.08 -5.14 -22.49
N ARG A 199 -6.37 -5.38 -22.77
CA ARG A 199 -6.81 -6.54 -23.57
C ARG A 199 -6.22 -6.55 -24.97
N GLU A 200 -6.14 -5.39 -25.63
CA GLU A 200 -5.54 -5.27 -26.95
C GLU A 200 -4.03 -5.60 -26.92
N LYS A 201 -3.30 -5.10 -25.90
CA LYS A 201 -1.87 -5.36 -25.73
C LYS A 201 -1.55 -6.82 -25.38
N PHE A 202 -2.40 -7.46 -24.59
CA PHE A 202 -2.20 -8.82 -24.10
C PHE A 202 -3.18 -9.84 -24.72
N LEU A 203 -3.70 -9.55 -25.91
CA LEU A 203 -4.65 -10.41 -26.61
C LEU A 203 -4.15 -11.86 -26.80
N HIS A 204 -2.85 -12.02 -27.02
CA HIS A 204 -2.20 -13.30 -27.23
C HIS A 204 -1.45 -13.82 -25.99
N SER A 205 -1.71 -13.28 -24.80
CA SER A 205 -1.12 -13.82 -23.57
C SER A 205 -1.60 -15.26 -23.33
N GLU A 206 -0.65 -16.15 -23.10
CA GLU A 206 -0.92 -17.55 -22.75
C GLU A 206 -1.12 -17.72 -21.24
N ASP A 207 -0.67 -16.77 -20.42
CA ASP A 207 -0.64 -16.88 -18.97
C ASP A 207 -1.90 -16.35 -18.28
N PHE A 208 -2.55 -15.33 -18.85
CA PHE A 208 -3.72 -14.70 -18.21
C PHE A 208 -4.68 -14.06 -19.24
N GLU A 209 -5.88 -13.76 -18.74
CA GLU A 209 -6.86 -12.92 -19.43
C GLU A 209 -7.61 -12.04 -18.43
N ILE A 210 -8.19 -10.94 -18.90
CA ILE A 210 -9.00 -10.03 -18.08
C ILE A 210 -10.46 -10.22 -18.47
N ASP A 211 -11.26 -10.74 -17.54
CA ASP A 211 -12.68 -10.99 -17.72
C ASP A 211 -13.54 -9.82 -17.29
N THR A 212 -14.67 -9.64 -17.97
CA THR A 212 -15.77 -8.77 -17.53
C THR A 212 -16.79 -9.59 -16.77
N VAL A 213 -17.07 -9.20 -15.53
CA VAL A 213 -18.19 -9.73 -14.77
C VAL A 213 -19.36 -8.75 -14.91
N ARG A 214 -20.38 -9.12 -15.74
CA ARG A 214 -21.49 -8.24 -16.09
C ARG A 214 -22.18 -7.68 -14.84
N GLY A 215 -22.40 -6.37 -14.82
CA GLY A 215 -23.03 -5.66 -13.71
C GLY A 215 -22.13 -5.41 -12.49
N LEU A 216 -20.91 -6.00 -12.42
CA LEU A 216 -20.00 -5.88 -11.28
C LEU A 216 -18.71 -5.14 -11.66
N GLY A 217 -17.91 -5.68 -12.57
CA GLY A 217 -16.61 -5.09 -12.89
C GLY A 217 -15.68 -6.06 -13.63
N TYR A 218 -14.45 -6.20 -13.16
CA TYR A 218 -13.39 -6.94 -13.82
C TYR A 218 -12.65 -7.89 -12.87
N LYS A 219 -12.08 -8.95 -13.42
CA LYS A 219 -11.17 -9.87 -12.73
C LYS A 219 -10.09 -10.37 -13.70
N ALA A 220 -8.94 -10.76 -13.17
CA ALA A 220 -7.99 -11.55 -13.93
C ALA A 220 -8.24 -13.05 -13.74
N VAL A 221 -8.01 -13.81 -14.79
CA VAL A 221 -8.05 -15.27 -14.80
C VAL A 221 -6.71 -15.77 -15.29
N ILE A 222 -6.02 -16.59 -14.50
CA ILE A 222 -4.78 -17.24 -14.90
C ILE A 222 -5.14 -18.46 -15.76
N LYS A 223 -4.55 -18.53 -16.92
CA LYS A 223 -4.66 -19.69 -17.82
C LYS A 223 -3.78 -20.83 -17.31
N LYS A 224 -4.20 -22.04 -17.55
CA LYS A 224 -3.44 -23.22 -17.15
C LYS A 224 -2.51 -23.65 -18.28
#